data_ced1127118206156f0aa4157584bf671
#
_entry.id   ced1127118206156f0aa4157584bf671
#
_cell.length_a   1.000
_cell.length_b   1.000
_cell.length_c   1.000
_cell.angle_alpha   90.00
_cell.angle_beta   90.00
_cell.angle_gamma   90.00
#
_symmetry.space_group_name_H-M   'P 1'
#
loop_
_entity.id
_entity.type
_entity.pdbx_description
1 polymer ?
#
loop_
_entity_poly.entity_id
_entity_poly.type
_entity_poly.pdbx_seq_one_letter_code
_entity_poly.pdbx_strand_id
1 'polypeptide(L)'
;RPYKITCLSIGNPHCVVICSNVYNIDLKSVGPEFESASIFPERINTEFVKIIDRKTIRMRVWERGNGETPACGTGACAAAIAAVEAGFCDKDTDISVRVDGGELTVRYTDDAVYLTGNAVKVFEGVLEY
;
A
#
# COMPACT_ATOMS: atom_id res chain seq x y z
N ARG A 1 21.35 -0.74 -0.44
CA ARG A 1 20.68 -1.06 0.81
C ARG A 1 19.49 -1.98 0.55
N PRO A 2 19.46 -3.15 1.14
CA PRO A 2 18.36 -4.08 0.88
C PRO A 2 17.06 -3.62 1.56
N TYR A 3 15.94 -3.81 0.87
CA TYR A 3 14.60 -3.59 1.39
C TYR A 3 13.87 -4.92 1.51
N LYS A 4 13.07 -5.07 2.56
CA LYS A 4 12.09 -6.16 2.65
C LYS A 4 10.83 -5.72 1.94
N ILE A 5 10.41 -6.50 0.96
CA ILE A 5 9.26 -6.15 0.13
C ILE A 5 8.24 -7.27 0.13
N THR A 6 6.97 -6.89 -0.05
CA THR A 6 5.87 -7.82 -0.27
C THR A 6 5.21 -7.45 -1.58
N CYS A 7 5.17 -8.38 -2.52
CA CYS A 7 4.54 -8.15 -3.82
C CYS A 7 3.18 -8.83 -3.87
N LEU A 8 2.19 -8.12 -4.35
CA LEU A 8 0.84 -8.64 -4.50
C LEU A 8 0.10 -7.92 -5.63
N SER A 9 -1.03 -8.49 -6.05
CA SER A 9 -1.85 -7.92 -7.10
C SER A 9 -3.28 -7.73 -6.62
N ILE A 10 -3.86 -6.56 -6.93
CA ILE A 10 -5.27 -6.25 -6.74
C ILE A 10 -5.78 -5.77 -8.11
N GLY A 11 -5.72 -6.67 -9.12
CA GLY A 11 -5.97 -6.28 -10.50
C GLY A 11 -4.80 -5.55 -11.14
N ASN A 12 -3.88 -4.97 -10.37
CA ASN A 12 -2.64 -4.34 -10.80
C ASN A 12 -1.52 -4.69 -9.81
N PRO A 13 -0.25 -4.65 -10.25
CA PRO A 13 0.85 -5.11 -9.40
C PRO A 13 1.30 -4.04 -8.40
N HIS A 14 1.58 -4.48 -7.18
CA HIS A 14 2.05 -3.64 -6.09
C HIS A 14 3.25 -4.26 -5.38
N CYS A 15 4.19 -3.40 -5.02
CA CYS A 15 5.32 -3.75 -4.16
C CYS A 15 5.20 -2.92 -2.89
N VAL A 16 4.99 -3.57 -1.75
CA VAL A 16 4.85 -2.89 -0.46
C VAL A 16 6.15 -2.99 0.32
N VAL A 17 6.66 -1.84 0.73
CA VAL A 17 7.90 -1.72 1.50
C VAL A 17 7.56 -1.17 2.88
N ILE A 18 7.71 -2.01 3.92
CA ILE A 18 7.47 -1.58 5.29
C ILE A 18 8.78 -1.00 5.83
N CYS A 19 8.71 0.23 6.31
CA CYS A 19 9.89 0.97 6.77
C CYS A 19 9.58 1.74 8.06
N SER A 20 10.64 2.15 8.76
CA SER A 20 10.51 2.82 10.05
C SER A 20 10.04 4.26 9.94
N ASN A 21 10.29 4.91 8.80
CA ASN A 21 9.92 6.30 8.57
C ASN A 21 9.72 6.54 7.08
N VAL A 22 8.52 6.98 6.68
CA VAL A 22 8.21 7.27 5.28
C VAL A 22 8.47 8.73 4.91
N TYR A 23 8.58 9.64 5.90
CA TYR A 23 8.76 11.06 5.62
C TYR A 23 10.15 11.39 5.08
N ASN A 24 11.15 10.61 5.45
CA ASN A 24 12.53 10.83 5.05
C ASN A 24 12.90 10.17 3.72
N ILE A 25 11.97 9.50 3.07
CA ILE A 25 12.24 8.84 1.78
C ILE A 25 12.15 9.87 0.66
N ASP A 26 13.20 9.96 -0.14
CA ASP A 26 13.19 10.74 -1.38
C ASP A 26 12.58 9.88 -2.48
N LEU A 27 11.25 9.93 -2.62
CA LEU A 27 10.53 9.11 -3.59
C LEU A 27 10.92 9.43 -5.02
N LYS A 28 11.30 10.66 -5.32
CA LYS A 28 11.74 11.02 -6.69
C LYS A 28 13.01 10.27 -7.09
N SER A 29 13.83 9.91 -6.11
CA SER A 29 15.05 9.13 -6.33
C SER A 29 14.79 7.62 -6.24
N VAL A 30 14.11 7.19 -5.19
CA VAL A 30 13.90 5.77 -4.88
C VAL A 30 12.77 5.15 -5.70
N GLY A 31 11.71 5.90 -5.96
CA GLY A 31 10.54 5.41 -6.69
C GLY A 31 10.87 4.82 -8.07
N PRO A 32 11.60 5.57 -8.93
CA PRO A 32 11.99 5.04 -10.24
C PRO A 32 12.86 3.79 -10.17
N GLU A 33 13.69 3.67 -9.14
CA GLU A 33 14.52 2.46 -8.96
C GLU A 33 13.66 1.22 -8.72
N PHE A 34 12.61 1.33 -7.90
CA PHE A 34 11.68 0.24 -7.70
C PHE A 34 10.85 -0.03 -8.94
N GLU A 35 10.32 1.03 -9.56
CA GLU A 35 9.47 0.91 -10.74
C GLU A 35 10.15 0.18 -11.88
N SER A 36 11.43 0.46 -12.11
CA SER A 36 12.19 -0.09 -13.23
C SER A 36 13.14 -1.22 -12.82
N ALA A 37 13.04 -1.75 -11.62
CA ALA A 37 13.87 -2.86 -11.17
C ALA A 37 13.68 -4.08 -12.07
N SER A 38 14.76 -4.82 -12.33
CA SER A 38 14.73 -5.95 -13.25
C SER A 38 13.80 -7.09 -12.83
N ILE A 39 13.49 -7.20 -11.52
CA ILE A 39 12.55 -8.19 -11.01
C ILE A 39 11.09 -7.82 -11.35
N PHE A 40 10.84 -6.61 -11.83
CA PHE A 40 9.50 -6.13 -12.24
C PHE A 40 9.52 -5.76 -13.72
N PRO A 41 9.53 -6.74 -14.65
CA PRO A 41 9.70 -6.44 -16.08
C PRO A 41 8.61 -5.56 -16.68
N GLU A 42 7.41 -5.55 -16.09
CA GLU A 42 6.29 -4.72 -16.54
C GLU A 42 6.10 -3.49 -15.65
N ARG A 43 7.11 -3.17 -14.82
CA ARG A 43 7.08 -2.08 -13.86
C ARG A 43 6.06 -2.37 -12.74
N ILE A 44 6.01 -1.53 -11.72
CA ILE A 44 5.19 -1.81 -10.53
C ILE A 44 4.85 -0.51 -9.80
N ASN A 45 3.72 -0.50 -9.11
CA ASN A 45 3.38 0.53 -8.13
C ASN A 45 4.06 0.16 -6.80
N THR A 46 4.65 1.12 -6.12
CA THR A 46 5.37 0.88 -4.86
C THR A 46 4.76 1.71 -3.74
N GLU A 47 4.35 1.04 -2.68
CA GLU A 47 3.82 1.67 -1.46
C GLU A 47 4.86 1.58 -0.36
N PHE A 48 5.28 2.74 0.17
CA PHE A 48 6.17 2.82 1.32
C PHE A 48 5.32 3.04 2.55
N VAL A 49 5.42 2.14 3.52
CA VAL A 49 4.47 2.03 4.62
C VAL A 49 5.19 2.08 5.96
N LYS A 50 4.71 2.96 6.85
CA LYS A 50 5.09 2.97 8.25
C LYS A 50 3.94 2.44 9.08
N ILE A 51 4.21 1.47 9.94
CA ILE A 51 3.23 0.94 10.90
C ILE A 51 3.18 1.91 12.09
N ILE A 52 2.01 2.48 12.34
CA ILE A 52 1.80 3.35 13.50
C ILE A 52 1.30 2.53 14.69
N ASP A 53 0.27 1.73 14.46
CA ASP A 53 -0.23 0.77 15.42
C ASP A 53 -0.96 -0.35 14.68
N ARG A 54 -1.62 -1.26 15.39
CA ARG A 54 -2.26 -2.42 14.75
C ARG A 54 -3.46 -2.07 13.87
N LYS A 55 -3.93 -0.82 13.92
CA LYS A 55 -5.09 -0.34 13.16
C LYS A 55 -4.78 0.88 12.32
N THR A 56 -3.52 1.32 12.29
CA THR A 56 -3.16 2.58 11.61
C THR A 56 -1.82 2.45 10.92
N ILE A 57 -1.79 2.80 9.64
CA ILE A 57 -0.55 2.86 8.86
C ILE A 57 -0.47 4.20 8.13
N ARG A 58 0.75 4.64 7.85
CA ARG A 58 1.04 5.82 7.04
C ARG A 58 1.71 5.37 5.75
N MET A 59 1.18 5.84 4.62
CA MET A 59 1.64 5.39 3.31
C MET A 59 2.04 6.56 2.43
N ARG A 60 3.11 6.37 1.66
CA ARG A 60 3.41 7.17 0.48
C ARG A 60 3.53 6.23 -0.70
N VAL A 61 3.08 6.64 -1.86
CA VAL A 61 3.01 5.76 -3.03
C VAL A 61 3.71 6.38 -4.23
N TRP A 62 4.46 5.53 -4.94
CA TRP A 62 4.99 5.83 -6.27
C TRP A 62 4.23 4.99 -7.28
N GLU A 63 3.35 5.63 -8.05
CA GLU A 63 2.50 4.94 -9.01
C GLU A 63 3.24 4.70 -10.33
N ARG A 64 3.05 3.51 -10.86
CA ARG A 64 3.62 3.13 -12.15
C ARG A 64 3.17 4.12 -13.23
N GLY A 65 4.15 4.79 -13.87
CA GLY A 65 3.90 5.76 -14.92
C GLY A 65 3.48 7.16 -14.48
N ASN A 66 3.13 7.35 -13.20
CA ASN A 66 2.61 8.64 -12.71
C ASN A 66 3.49 9.33 -11.67
N GLY A 67 4.39 8.61 -11.01
CA GLY A 67 5.19 9.16 -9.93
C GLY A 67 4.45 9.18 -8.60
N GLU A 68 4.93 10.01 -7.67
CA GLU A 68 4.29 10.12 -6.36
C GLU A 68 2.95 10.83 -6.49
N THR A 69 1.90 10.21 -5.93
CA THR A 69 0.54 10.75 -5.93
C THR A 69 0.03 10.89 -4.49
N PRO A 70 -0.95 11.78 -4.24
CA PRO A 70 -1.46 12.01 -2.87
C PRO A 70 -2.25 10.83 -2.30
N ALA A 71 -2.82 9.99 -3.16
CA ALA A 71 -3.59 8.83 -2.73
C ALA A 71 -3.69 7.82 -3.86
N CYS A 72 -3.80 6.55 -3.49
CA CYS A 72 -4.03 5.45 -4.43
C CYS A 72 -4.87 4.40 -3.72
N GLY A 73 -6.12 4.21 -4.17
CA GLY A 73 -7.06 3.30 -3.51
C GLY A 73 -6.57 1.86 -3.48
N THR A 74 -6.11 1.32 -4.63
CA THR A 74 -5.58 -0.05 -4.67
C THR A 74 -4.26 -0.16 -3.92
N GLY A 75 -3.45 0.89 -3.91
CA GLY A 75 -2.23 0.96 -3.11
C GLY A 75 -2.52 0.90 -1.62
N ALA A 76 -3.56 1.60 -1.15
CA ALA A 76 -3.98 1.54 0.25
C ALA A 76 -4.42 0.12 0.63
N CYS A 77 -5.16 -0.56 -0.25
CA CYS A 77 -5.55 -1.95 -0.04
C CYS A 77 -4.31 -2.87 0.02
N ALA A 78 -3.38 -2.71 -0.91
CA ALA A 78 -2.16 -3.50 -0.94
C ALA A 78 -1.33 -3.30 0.34
N ALA A 79 -1.19 -2.04 0.78
CA ALA A 79 -0.46 -1.71 2.01
C ALA A 79 -1.08 -2.36 3.24
N ALA A 80 -2.41 -2.29 3.37
CA ALA A 80 -3.12 -2.90 4.50
C ALA A 80 -2.99 -4.41 4.50
N ILE A 81 -3.14 -5.05 3.34
CA ILE A 81 -2.99 -6.50 3.20
C ILE A 81 -1.59 -6.93 3.60
N ALA A 82 -0.56 -6.24 3.10
CA ALA A 82 0.83 -6.56 3.44
C ALA A 82 1.09 -6.41 4.94
N ALA A 83 0.54 -5.36 5.57
CA ALA A 83 0.68 -5.14 7.00
C ALA A 83 0.02 -6.25 7.82
N VAL A 84 -1.15 -6.75 7.40
CA VAL A 84 -1.83 -7.88 8.05
C VAL A 84 -1.02 -9.16 7.88
N GLU A 85 -0.60 -9.46 6.65
CA GLU A 85 0.13 -10.71 6.37
C GLU A 85 1.49 -10.74 7.06
N ALA A 86 2.11 -9.58 7.26
CA ALA A 86 3.37 -9.48 8.02
C ALA A 86 3.17 -9.50 9.55
N GLY A 87 1.93 -9.53 10.02
CA GLY A 87 1.62 -9.61 11.45
C GLY A 87 1.58 -8.26 12.18
N PHE A 88 1.68 -7.15 11.47
CA PHE A 88 1.66 -5.81 12.07
C PHE A 88 0.27 -5.25 12.31
N CYS A 89 -0.71 -5.70 11.55
CA CYS A 89 -2.11 -5.27 11.67
C CYS A 89 -3.02 -6.49 11.76
N ASP A 90 -4.26 -6.25 12.21
CA ASP A 90 -5.23 -7.32 12.42
C ASP A 90 -6.17 -7.46 11.23
N LYS A 91 -6.46 -8.71 10.85
CA LYS A 91 -7.47 -9.06 9.87
C LYS A 91 -8.86 -8.80 10.44
N ASP A 92 -9.85 -8.63 9.56
CA ASP A 92 -11.25 -8.40 9.94
C ASP A 92 -11.45 -7.16 10.80
N THR A 93 -10.57 -6.18 10.64
CA THR A 93 -10.57 -4.93 11.41
C THR A 93 -10.40 -3.77 10.45
N ASP A 94 -11.06 -2.64 10.74
CA ASP A 94 -10.86 -1.42 9.96
C ASP A 94 -9.48 -0.86 10.22
N ILE A 95 -8.69 -0.75 9.16
CA ILE A 95 -7.33 -0.19 9.22
C ILE A 95 -7.37 1.20 8.61
N SER A 96 -6.92 2.19 9.37
CA SER A 96 -6.77 3.56 8.88
C SER A 96 -5.48 3.66 8.10
N VAL A 97 -5.60 4.02 6.82
CA VAL A 97 -4.44 4.26 5.94
C VAL A 97 -4.33 5.76 5.73
N ARG A 98 -3.33 6.37 6.35
CA ARG A 98 -3.07 7.80 6.22
C ARG A 98 -2.20 8.06 5.01
N VAL A 99 -2.67 8.91 4.11
CA VAL A 99 -2.01 9.27 2.87
C VAL A 99 -1.89 10.79 2.80
N ASP A 100 -1.11 11.31 1.84
CA ASP A 100 -0.95 12.75 1.68
C ASP A 100 -2.29 13.46 1.41
N GLY A 101 -3.18 12.81 0.65
CA GLY A 101 -4.50 13.35 0.32
C GLY A 101 -5.56 13.20 1.41
N GLY A 102 -5.24 12.57 2.55
CA GLY A 102 -6.20 12.37 3.64
C GLY A 102 -6.10 11.01 4.30
N GLU A 103 -7.24 10.39 4.55
CA GLU A 103 -7.31 9.11 5.23
C GLU A 103 -8.30 8.19 4.51
N LEU A 104 -7.90 6.95 4.31
CA LEU A 104 -8.73 5.89 3.76
C LEU A 104 -8.86 4.79 4.81
N THR A 105 -9.95 4.04 4.77
CA THR A 105 -10.16 2.89 5.65
C THR A 105 -10.19 1.63 4.82
N VAL A 106 -9.43 0.63 5.23
CA VAL A 106 -9.36 -0.68 4.57
C VAL A 106 -9.69 -1.76 5.57
N ARG A 107 -10.59 -2.66 5.17
CA ARG A 107 -10.87 -3.88 5.92
C ARG A 107 -10.52 -5.07 5.04
N TYR A 108 -9.62 -5.92 5.51
CA TYR A 108 -9.18 -7.11 4.82
C TYR A 108 -9.72 -8.35 5.52
N THR A 109 -10.52 -9.14 4.80
CA THR A 109 -11.13 -10.37 5.30
C THR A 109 -10.67 -11.55 4.46
N ASP A 110 -11.09 -12.77 4.82
CA ASP A 110 -10.76 -13.96 4.03
C ASP A 110 -11.36 -13.93 2.64
N ASP A 111 -12.49 -13.23 2.46
CA ASP A 111 -13.26 -13.24 1.22
C ASP A 111 -13.05 -12.00 0.36
N ALA A 112 -12.71 -10.86 0.96
CA ALA A 112 -12.70 -9.60 0.23
C ALA A 112 -11.84 -8.54 0.91
N VAL A 113 -11.59 -7.46 0.18
CA VAL A 113 -11.04 -6.22 0.71
C VAL A 113 -12.04 -5.11 0.47
N TYR A 114 -12.27 -4.28 1.49
CA TYR A 114 -13.20 -3.15 1.45
C TYR A 114 -12.42 -1.87 1.61
N LEU A 115 -12.67 -0.91 0.73
CA LEU A 115 -12.04 0.41 0.78
C LEU A 115 -13.10 1.49 0.97
N THR A 116 -12.91 2.33 1.98
CA THR A 116 -13.81 3.44 2.30
C THR A 116 -13.01 4.73 2.41
N GLY A 117 -13.46 5.78 1.74
CA GLY A 117 -12.89 7.12 1.87
C GLY A 117 -13.95 8.09 2.33
N ASN A 118 -13.67 8.89 3.37
CA ASN A 118 -14.61 9.88 3.92
C ASN A 118 -15.97 9.24 4.31
N ALA A 119 -15.91 8.04 4.93
CA ALA A 119 -17.07 7.27 5.36
C ALA A 119 -17.97 6.77 4.22
N VAL A 120 -17.53 6.89 2.96
CA VAL A 120 -18.24 6.37 1.79
C VAL A 120 -17.44 5.23 1.18
N LYS A 121 -18.07 4.06 1.03
CA LYS A 121 -17.42 2.92 0.40
C LYS A 121 -17.20 3.21 -1.08
N VAL A 122 -15.94 3.18 -1.53
CA VAL A 122 -15.58 3.43 -2.92
C VAL A 122 -15.14 2.16 -3.67
N PHE A 123 -14.87 1.08 -2.93
CA PHE A 123 -14.44 -0.17 -3.53
C PHE A 123 -14.78 -1.36 -2.64
N GLU A 124 -15.22 -2.44 -3.28
CA GLU A 124 -15.41 -3.74 -2.66
C GLU A 124 -15.02 -4.79 -3.71
N GLY A 125 -14.17 -5.73 -3.35
CA GLY A 125 -13.71 -6.71 -4.30
C GLY A 125 -13.25 -8.00 -3.65
N VAL A 126 -13.19 -9.04 -4.48
CA VAL A 126 -12.65 -10.35 -4.11
C VAL A 126 -11.18 -10.37 -4.45
N LEU A 127 -10.35 -10.85 -3.51
CA LEU A 127 -8.91 -10.95 -3.73
C LEU A 127 -8.56 -12.23 -4.48
N GLU A 128 -7.68 -12.11 -5.47
CA GLU A 128 -7.05 -13.23 -6.15
C GLU A 128 -5.54 -13.05 -6.03
N TYR A 129 -4.88 -14.05 -5.48
CA TYR A 129 -3.44 -14.05 -5.32
C TYR A 129 -2.75 -14.74 -6.49
#